data_e40015e00dc72c4055788966d5dadff3
#
_entry.id   e40015e00dc72c4055788966d5dadff3
#
_cell.length_a   1.000
_cell.length_b   1.000
_cell.length_c   1.000
_cell.angle_alpha   90.00
_cell.angle_beta   90.00
_cell.angle_gamma   90.00
#
_symmetry.space_group_name_H-M   'P 1'
#
loop_
_entity.id
_entity.type
_entity.pdbx_description
1 polymer ?
#
loop_
_entity_poly.entity_id
_entity_poly.type
_entity_poly.pdbx_seq_one_letter_code
_entity_poly.pdbx_strand_id
1 'polypeptide(L)'
;MTITRITALAGALLLGASALTACTTVNVSTPQDAPASAAADAGSGDGHDGHDMGDMGDGHMMEGDMPSDVDADIHFLQMMIPHHEQALTTSQLAATNGASPEVLALATQIADAQGPEIEQMKAWLVEAGEPLEGGDHGDMGAHHDMAMDGMLTGDEFAALEQAKGPDFDRLFLTGMIGHHEGAIIMAEHVKSAGDDPDVAQLADAIITAQKAEIAQMKQMLGQG
;
A
#
# COMPACT_ATOMS: atom_id res chain seq x y z
N MET A 1 3.13 27.84 -7.46
CA MET A 1 1.91 28.32 -8.16
C MET A 1 0.73 28.10 -7.24
N THR A 2 -0.05 29.12 -6.90
CA THR A 2 -1.13 29.00 -5.91
C THR A 2 -2.39 28.53 -6.62
N ILE A 3 -2.86 27.33 -6.33
CA ILE A 3 -4.11 26.78 -6.90
C ILE A 3 -5.28 27.60 -6.39
N THR A 4 -6.04 28.20 -7.31
CA THR A 4 -7.23 29.00 -6.98
C THR A 4 -8.37 28.04 -6.60
N ARG A 5 -8.79 28.10 -5.35
CA ARG A 5 -9.76 27.20 -4.72
C ARG A 5 -11.14 27.31 -5.35
N ILE A 6 -11.65 26.21 -5.89
CA ILE A 6 -13.07 25.98 -6.08
C ILE A 6 -13.51 25.00 -5.01
N THR A 7 -14.31 25.47 -4.07
CA THR A 7 -14.88 24.64 -2.99
C THR A 7 -15.88 23.65 -3.60
N ALA A 8 -15.46 22.42 -3.83
CA ALA A 8 -16.37 21.33 -4.14
C ALA A 8 -17.03 20.83 -2.85
N LEU A 9 -18.38 20.85 -2.81
CA LEU A 9 -19.18 20.33 -1.70
C LEU A 9 -18.87 18.84 -1.49
N ALA A 10 -18.29 18.53 -0.34
CA ALA A 10 -18.17 17.18 0.15
C ALA A 10 -19.56 16.61 0.47
N GLY A 11 -20.03 15.70 -0.38
CA GLY A 11 -21.20 14.89 -0.11
C GLY A 11 -20.85 13.83 0.94
N ALA A 12 -21.26 14.06 2.20
CA ALA A 12 -21.14 13.07 3.25
C ALA A 12 -22.05 11.87 2.97
N LEU A 13 -21.48 10.74 2.55
CA LEU A 13 -22.17 9.46 2.58
C LEU A 13 -22.19 8.95 4.02
N LEU A 14 -23.34 9.03 4.66
CA LEU A 14 -23.62 8.38 5.94
C LEU A 14 -23.74 6.86 5.71
N LEU A 15 -22.68 6.12 6.01
CA LEU A 15 -22.77 4.66 6.15
C LEU A 15 -23.46 4.33 7.46
N GLY A 16 -24.68 3.79 7.35
CA GLY A 16 -25.45 3.27 8.45
C GLY A 16 -24.81 2.04 9.05
N ALA A 17 -24.27 2.17 10.26
CA ALA A 17 -23.80 1.04 11.06
C ALA A 17 -25.00 0.27 11.64
N SER A 18 -25.28 -0.91 11.12
CA SER A 18 -26.18 -1.86 11.76
C SER A 18 -25.43 -2.65 12.83
N ALA A 19 -25.62 -2.27 14.08
CA ALA A 19 -25.12 -3.00 15.24
C ALA A 19 -25.96 -4.28 15.46
N LEU A 20 -25.36 -5.44 15.26
CA LEU A 20 -25.86 -6.71 15.76
C LEU A 20 -25.15 -7.04 17.08
N THR A 21 -25.87 -6.79 18.18
CA THR A 21 -25.48 -7.18 19.53
C THR A 21 -25.74 -8.68 19.71
N ALA A 22 -24.69 -9.47 19.82
CA ALA A 22 -24.80 -10.84 20.36
C ALA A 22 -23.89 -10.94 21.60
N CYS A 23 -24.50 -10.90 22.76
CA CYS A 23 -23.87 -11.25 24.03
C CYS A 23 -23.64 -12.75 24.11
N THR A 24 -22.39 -13.18 24.20
CA THR A 24 -22.09 -14.52 24.74
C THR A 24 -21.00 -14.35 25.79
N THR A 25 -21.39 -14.57 27.04
CA THR A 25 -20.51 -14.65 28.18
C THR A 25 -19.81 -16.00 28.18
N VAL A 26 -18.49 -16.02 28.15
CA VAL A 26 -17.69 -17.20 28.46
C VAL A 26 -16.77 -16.91 29.63
N ASN A 27 -16.87 -17.76 30.61
CA ASN A 27 -16.29 -17.76 31.93
C ASN A 27 -14.77 -18.02 31.87
N VAL A 28 -13.99 -17.16 32.55
CA VAL A 28 -12.56 -17.32 32.71
C VAL A 28 -12.27 -18.25 33.89
N SER A 29 -11.47 -19.27 33.65
CA SER A 29 -10.78 -20.00 34.71
C SER A 29 -9.27 -19.96 34.43
N THR A 30 -8.55 -19.23 35.27
CA THR A 30 -7.11 -19.35 35.43
C THR A 30 -6.73 -20.60 36.20
N PRO A 31 -5.56 -21.19 35.93
CA PRO A 31 -4.66 -21.49 37.05
C PRO A 31 -3.25 -20.92 36.84
N GLN A 32 -2.77 -20.41 37.92
CA GLN A 32 -1.46 -20.02 38.33
C GLN A 32 -0.62 -21.27 38.56
N ASP A 33 0.67 -21.24 38.12
CA ASP A 33 1.83 -21.62 38.94
C ASP A 33 3.11 -21.59 38.10
N ALA A 34 4.08 -20.82 38.57
CA ALA A 34 5.49 -20.95 38.22
C ALA A 34 6.14 -21.99 39.18
N PRO A 35 7.33 -22.52 38.90
CA PRO A 35 8.50 -21.94 39.54
C PRO A 35 9.79 -21.86 38.68
N ALA A 36 10.71 -21.06 39.19
CA ALA A 36 12.06 -20.79 38.77
C ALA A 36 13.02 -21.95 39.06
N SER A 37 14.14 -22.02 38.27
CA SER A 37 15.51 -22.33 38.71
C SER A 37 16.45 -22.21 37.52
N ALA A 38 17.40 -21.33 37.45
CA ALA A 38 18.69 -21.16 38.11
C ALA A 38 19.85 -21.94 37.46
N ALA A 39 20.90 -21.14 37.16
CA ALA A 39 22.33 -21.39 37.15
C ALA A 39 23.01 -21.88 35.86
N ALA A 40 23.77 -20.97 35.20
CA ALA A 40 25.22 -20.82 35.22
C ALA A 40 26.02 -21.97 34.58
N ASP A 41 26.81 -21.67 33.52
CA ASP A 41 28.22 -21.91 33.57
C ASP A 41 29.00 -21.04 32.56
N ALA A 42 30.22 -20.69 32.97
CA ALA A 42 31.16 -19.86 32.26
C ALA A 42 32.09 -20.73 31.38
N GLY A 43 32.45 -20.22 30.20
CA GLY A 43 33.46 -20.83 29.31
C GLY A 43 34.21 -19.74 28.57
N SER A 44 35.42 -19.48 29.05
CA SER A 44 36.48 -18.64 28.49
C SER A 44 37.08 -19.28 27.24
N GLY A 45 37.49 -18.51 26.24
CA GLY A 45 38.26 -18.99 25.10
C GLY A 45 38.55 -17.92 24.06
N ASP A 46 39.64 -17.24 24.23
CA ASP A 46 40.66 -16.70 23.32
C ASP A 46 40.32 -16.26 21.88
N GLY A 47 40.59 -15.01 21.65
CA GLY A 47 41.43 -14.35 20.68
C GLY A 47 41.44 -14.79 19.21
N HIS A 48 40.97 -13.90 18.35
CA HIS A 48 41.56 -13.74 17.02
C HIS A 48 41.49 -12.29 16.56
N ASP A 49 42.61 -11.87 16.08
CA ASP A 49 43.08 -10.58 15.58
C ASP A 49 42.14 -9.83 14.65
N GLY A 50 42.33 -8.53 14.72
CA GLY A 50 41.71 -7.47 13.97
C GLY A 50 41.55 -7.70 12.48
N HIS A 51 40.34 -7.49 12.02
CA HIS A 51 40.11 -6.91 10.72
C HIS A 51 39.36 -5.61 10.95
N ASP A 52 40.11 -4.55 10.71
CA ASP A 52 39.61 -3.21 10.42
C ASP A 52 38.60 -3.31 9.26
N MET A 53 37.36 -3.53 9.59
CA MET A 53 36.24 -3.31 8.69
C MET A 53 35.78 -1.88 8.91
N GLY A 54 36.24 -1.04 7.97
CA GLY A 54 35.81 0.35 7.84
C GLY A 54 34.34 0.53 8.14
N ASP A 55 34.11 1.56 8.86
CA ASP A 55 32.93 2.39 8.96
C ASP A 55 31.89 2.10 7.85
N MET A 56 31.02 1.13 8.09
CA MET A 56 29.78 0.99 7.35
C MET A 56 28.85 2.01 7.96
N GLY A 57 29.08 3.24 7.49
CA GLY A 57 28.21 4.38 7.74
C GLY A 57 26.75 4.01 7.67
N ASP A 58 26.06 4.63 8.59
CA ASP A 58 24.62 4.94 8.65
C ASP A 58 23.87 4.47 7.41
N GLY A 59 22.89 3.58 7.62
CA GLY A 59 21.88 3.27 6.64
C GLY A 59 21.22 4.55 6.16
N HIS A 60 21.80 5.18 5.15
CA HIS A 60 21.11 6.11 4.30
C HIS A 60 19.99 5.29 3.67
N MET A 61 18.80 5.37 4.26
CA MET A 61 17.58 5.24 3.49
C MET A 61 17.84 6.10 2.26
N MET A 62 17.82 5.51 1.09
CA MET A 62 17.86 6.24 -0.16
C MET A 62 16.64 7.16 -0.16
N GLU A 63 16.82 8.39 0.37
CA GLU A 63 16.03 9.51 -0.09
C GLU A 63 16.31 9.57 -1.58
N GLY A 64 15.41 9.02 -2.37
CA GLY A 64 15.44 9.18 -3.81
C GLY A 64 15.39 10.69 -4.05
N ASP A 65 16.53 11.23 -4.44
CA ASP A 65 16.71 12.64 -4.73
C ASP A 65 15.75 12.97 -5.89
N MET A 66 14.53 13.40 -5.55
CA MET A 66 13.61 13.95 -6.55
C MET A 66 14.32 15.14 -7.19
N PRO A 67 14.30 15.28 -8.52
CA PRO A 67 14.79 16.48 -9.15
C PRO A 67 14.16 17.69 -8.45
N SER A 68 14.97 18.65 -8.03
CA SER A 68 14.58 19.80 -7.20
C SER A 68 13.55 20.75 -7.83
N ASP A 69 13.05 20.43 -9.01
CA ASP A 69 12.09 21.15 -9.84
C ASP A 69 10.76 20.38 -10.05
N VAL A 70 10.63 19.15 -9.51
CA VAL A 70 9.39 18.39 -9.58
C VAL A 70 8.55 18.68 -8.34
N ASP A 71 7.33 19.15 -8.56
CA ASP A 71 6.31 19.31 -7.53
C ASP A 71 5.91 17.94 -6.98
N ALA A 72 6.14 17.71 -5.69
CA ALA A 72 5.90 16.41 -5.06
C ALA A 72 4.42 15.99 -5.12
N ASP A 73 3.52 16.96 -5.04
CA ASP A 73 2.08 16.71 -5.12
C ASP A 73 1.70 16.26 -6.54
N ILE A 74 2.19 16.96 -7.57
CA ILE A 74 1.96 16.60 -8.97
C ILE A 74 2.55 15.21 -9.28
N HIS A 75 3.79 14.97 -8.85
CA HIS A 75 4.43 13.67 -9.06
C HIS A 75 3.65 12.52 -8.40
N PHE A 76 3.21 12.72 -7.17
CA PHE A 76 2.37 11.73 -6.47
C PHE A 76 1.10 11.41 -7.26
N LEU A 77 0.38 12.43 -7.73
CA LEU A 77 -0.85 12.24 -8.50
C LEU A 77 -0.58 11.44 -9.79
N GLN A 78 0.49 11.81 -10.53
CA GLN A 78 0.87 11.15 -11.77
C GLN A 78 1.30 9.68 -11.58
N MET A 79 1.90 9.35 -10.44
CA MET A 79 2.34 7.98 -10.15
C MET A 79 1.19 7.14 -9.54
N MET A 80 0.34 7.73 -8.71
CA MET A 80 -0.75 7.01 -8.05
C MET A 80 -1.88 6.64 -9.00
N ILE A 81 -2.12 7.42 -10.06
CA ILE A 81 -3.13 7.10 -11.09
C ILE A 81 -2.87 5.73 -11.72
N PRO A 82 -1.73 5.48 -12.40
CA PRO A 82 -1.47 4.17 -13.01
C PRO A 82 -1.37 3.04 -11.98
N HIS A 83 -0.92 3.34 -10.76
CA HIS A 83 -0.91 2.39 -9.67
C HIS A 83 -2.34 1.92 -9.34
N HIS A 84 -3.28 2.82 -9.12
CA HIS A 84 -4.68 2.50 -8.89
C HIS A 84 -5.36 1.82 -10.09
N GLU A 85 -5.04 2.24 -11.31
CA GLU A 85 -5.55 1.61 -12.54
C GLU A 85 -5.14 0.13 -12.64
N GLN A 86 -3.94 -0.23 -12.17
CA GLN A 86 -3.55 -1.65 -12.09
C GLN A 86 -4.41 -2.40 -11.07
N ALA A 87 -4.71 -1.83 -9.92
CA ALA A 87 -5.59 -2.46 -8.93
C ALA A 87 -7.00 -2.68 -9.49
N LEU A 88 -7.55 -1.71 -10.23
CA LEU A 88 -8.85 -1.87 -10.90
C LEU A 88 -8.83 -3.02 -11.90
N THR A 89 -7.80 -3.07 -12.76
CA THR A 89 -7.64 -4.13 -13.76
C THR A 89 -7.51 -5.50 -13.08
N THR A 90 -6.71 -5.58 -12.04
CA THR A 90 -6.51 -6.79 -11.24
C THR A 90 -7.81 -7.24 -10.56
N SER A 91 -8.58 -6.30 -10.01
CA SER A 91 -9.86 -6.56 -9.35
C SER A 91 -10.93 -7.10 -10.32
N GLN A 92 -10.92 -6.66 -11.57
CA GLN A 92 -11.84 -7.15 -12.61
C GLN A 92 -11.64 -8.65 -12.90
N LEU A 93 -10.44 -9.18 -12.72
CA LEU A 93 -10.16 -10.60 -12.91
C LEU A 93 -10.92 -11.49 -11.92
N ALA A 94 -11.24 -11.00 -10.73
CA ALA A 94 -11.95 -11.76 -9.70
C ALA A 94 -13.29 -12.32 -10.19
N ALA A 95 -14.04 -11.54 -10.97
CA ALA A 95 -15.32 -11.96 -11.50
C ALA A 95 -15.21 -13.09 -12.56
N THR A 96 -14.10 -13.13 -13.30
CA THR A 96 -13.91 -14.07 -14.44
C THR A 96 -13.05 -15.27 -14.07
N ASN A 97 -12.27 -15.16 -13.00
CA ASN A 97 -11.32 -16.20 -12.59
C ASN A 97 -11.86 -17.14 -11.50
N GLY A 98 -13.16 -17.01 -11.16
CA GLY A 98 -13.82 -17.88 -10.20
C GLY A 98 -13.32 -17.67 -8.77
N ALA A 99 -13.08 -16.41 -8.42
CA ALA A 99 -12.74 -16.01 -7.06
C ALA A 99 -13.80 -16.46 -6.06
N SER A 100 -13.39 -16.71 -4.81
CA SER A 100 -14.33 -16.92 -3.71
C SER A 100 -15.23 -15.70 -3.51
N PRO A 101 -16.43 -15.86 -2.94
CA PRO A 101 -17.31 -14.73 -2.68
C PRO A 101 -16.66 -13.64 -1.84
N GLU A 102 -15.80 -14.00 -0.91
CA GLU A 102 -15.07 -13.10 -0.03
C GLU A 102 -14.03 -12.29 -0.81
N VAL A 103 -13.25 -12.92 -1.70
CA VAL A 103 -12.28 -12.24 -2.56
C VAL A 103 -12.98 -11.36 -3.59
N LEU A 104 -14.09 -11.83 -4.16
CA LEU A 104 -14.88 -11.03 -5.11
C LEU A 104 -15.46 -9.77 -4.43
N ALA A 105 -15.94 -9.91 -3.19
CA ALA A 105 -16.44 -8.76 -2.42
C ALA A 105 -15.33 -7.74 -2.13
N LEU A 106 -14.14 -8.21 -1.74
CA LEU A 106 -12.97 -7.35 -1.51
C LEU A 106 -12.52 -6.66 -2.80
N ALA A 107 -12.43 -7.38 -3.91
CA ALA A 107 -12.07 -6.83 -5.22
C ALA A 107 -13.05 -5.73 -5.66
N THR A 108 -14.35 -5.93 -5.40
CA THR A 108 -15.37 -4.92 -5.65
C THR A 108 -15.18 -3.69 -4.75
N GLN A 109 -14.91 -3.89 -3.45
CA GLN A 109 -14.64 -2.81 -2.52
C GLN A 109 -13.43 -1.97 -2.94
N ILE A 110 -12.33 -2.60 -3.35
CA ILE A 110 -11.12 -1.93 -3.84
C ILE A 110 -11.45 -1.09 -5.09
N ALA A 111 -12.16 -1.66 -6.05
CA ALA A 111 -12.53 -0.95 -7.28
C ALA A 111 -13.46 0.25 -7.01
N ASP A 112 -14.43 0.10 -6.11
CA ASP A 112 -15.38 1.16 -5.73
C ASP A 112 -14.70 2.30 -4.96
N ALA A 113 -13.63 2.00 -4.20
CA ALA A 113 -12.84 3.02 -3.50
C ALA A 113 -11.87 3.74 -4.44
N GLN A 114 -11.07 3.01 -5.20
CA GLN A 114 -9.99 3.58 -5.98
C GLN A 114 -10.44 4.24 -7.29
N GLY A 115 -11.57 3.82 -7.86
CA GLY A 115 -12.12 4.45 -9.07
C GLY A 115 -12.38 5.96 -8.91
N PRO A 116 -13.13 6.41 -7.89
CA PRO A 116 -13.33 7.83 -7.60
C PRO A 116 -12.02 8.58 -7.29
N GLU A 117 -11.04 7.94 -6.64
CA GLU A 117 -9.74 8.56 -6.34
C GLU A 117 -8.95 8.85 -7.63
N ILE A 118 -8.96 7.93 -8.61
CA ILE A 118 -8.38 8.16 -9.94
C ILE A 118 -9.01 9.38 -10.60
N GLU A 119 -10.34 9.48 -10.62
CA GLU A 119 -11.04 10.60 -11.24
C GLU A 119 -10.73 11.92 -10.54
N GLN A 120 -10.60 11.92 -9.23
CA GLN A 120 -10.20 13.09 -8.44
C GLN A 120 -8.77 13.53 -8.77
N MET A 121 -7.82 12.61 -8.79
CA MET A 121 -6.43 12.90 -9.13
C MET A 121 -6.30 13.44 -10.56
N LYS A 122 -6.99 12.84 -11.53
CA LYS A 122 -7.05 13.33 -12.92
C LYS A 122 -7.61 14.74 -13.00
N ALA A 123 -8.68 15.03 -12.26
CA ALA A 123 -9.27 16.36 -12.24
C ALA A 123 -8.30 17.42 -11.71
N TRP A 124 -7.55 17.11 -10.65
CA TRP A 124 -6.56 18.04 -10.08
C TRP A 124 -5.39 18.29 -11.02
N LEU A 125 -4.87 17.26 -11.72
CA LEU A 125 -3.83 17.45 -12.74
C LEU A 125 -4.32 18.35 -13.89
N VAL A 126 -5.55 18.13 -14.36
CA VAL A 126 -6.16 18.99 -15.40
C VAL A 126 -6.31 20.43 -14.92
N GLU A 127 -6.74 20.66 -13.68
CA GLU A 127 -6.85 22.00 -13.09
C GLU A 127 -5.50 22.69 -12.94
N ALA A 128 -4.47 21.92 -12.57
CA ALA A 128 -3.08 22.39 -12.49
C ALA A 128 -2.46 22.67 -13.88
N GLY A 129 -3.05 22.15 -14.95
CA GLY A 129 -2.51 22.24 -16.31
C GLY A 129 -1.37 21.25 -16.56
N GLU A 130 -1.31 20.19 -15.74
CA GLU A 130 -0.27 19.17 -15.78
C GLU A 130 -0.74 17.93 -16.59
N PRO A 131 0.19 17.19 -17.24
CA PRO A 131 -0.15 15.95 -17.93
C PRO A 131 -0.65 14.89 -16.95
N LEU A 132 -1.57 14.03 -17.42
CA LEU A 132 -2.11 12.93 -16.62
C LEU A 132 -1.10 11.81 -16.37
N GLU A 133 -0.13 11.67 -17.24
CA GLU A 133 0.97 10.72 -17.12
C GLU A 133 2.24 11.48 -16.74
N GLY A 134 3.04 10.93 -15.86
CA GLY A 134 4.38 11.47 -15.57
C GLY A 134 5.15 11.58 -16.89
N GLY A 135 5.65 12.79 -17.21
CA GLY A 135 6.39 13.01 -18.43
C GLY A 135 7.53 12.00 -18.55
N ASP A 136 7.82 11.60 -19.80
CA ASP A 136 9.05 10.88 -20.13
C ASP A 136 10.22 11.80 -19.73
N HIS A 137 10.67 11.67 -18.47
CA HIS A 137 11.86 12.35 -17.99
C HIS A 137 13.06 11.74 -18.71
N GLY A 138 13.31 12.30 -19.91
CA GLY A 138 14.23 11.88 -20.93
C GLY A 138 15.40 11.06 -20.41
N ASP A 139 15.50 9.84 -20.93
CA ASP A 139 16.69 9.00 -20.98
C ASP A 139 17.46 8.84 -19.64
N MET A 140 16.75 8.55 -18.57
CA MET A 140 17.30 7.86 -17.42
C MET A 140 17.42 6.39 -17.82
N GLY A 141 18.45 6.11 -18.65
CA GLY A 141 18.75 4.79 -19.12
C GLY A 141 18.69 3.77 -17.99
N ALA A 142 18.03 2.66 -18.23
CA ALA A 142 18.03 1.41 -17.45
C ALA A 142 17.31 1.40 -16.07
N HIS A 143 16.44 2.34 -15.74
CA HIS A 143 15.64 2.28 -14.49
C HIS A 143 14.14 2.07 -14.74
N HIS A 144 13.72 1.69 -15.95
CA HIS A 144 12.35 1.24 -16.24
C HIS A 144 12.00 -0.09 -15.55
N ASP A 145 12.93 -0.66 -14.80
CA ASP A 145 12.73 -1.89 -14.03
C ASP A 145 12.59 -1.63 -12.51
N MET A 146 12.53 -0.37 -12.09
CA MET A 146 11.92 -0.07 -10.81
C MET A 146 10.42 -0.17 -11.01
N ALA A 147 9.89 -1.38 -10.81
CA ALA A 147 8.46 -1.54 -10.56
C ALA A 147 8.06 -0.44 -9.57
N MET A 148 7.10 0.43 -9.95
CA MET A 148 6.55 1.39 -8.97
C MET A 148 6.24 0.58 -7.73
N ASP A 149 6.64 1.09 -6.56
CA ASP A 149 6.62 0.35 -5.32
C ASP A 149 5.33 -0.48 -5.17
N GLY A 150 5.48 -1.79 -5.12
CA GLY A 150 4.37 -2.72 -4.93
C GLY A 150 3.53 -3.08 -6.15
N MET A 151 3.72 -2.48 -7.32
CA MET A 151 2.99 -2.90 -8.52
C MET A 151 3.31 -4.34 -8.91
N LEU A 152 2.29 -5.07 -9.36
CA LEU A 152 2.49 -6.40 -9.94
C LEU A 152 3.35 -6.28 -11.20
N THR A 153 4.38 -7.10 -11.26
CA THR A 153 5.18 -7.28 -12.48
C THR A 153 4.35 -7.92 -13.59
N GLY A 154 4.82 -7.82 -14.84
CA GLY A 154 4.16 -8.46 -15.97
C GLY A 154 3.98 -9.98 -15.78
N ASP A 155 4.97 -10.64 -15.18
CA ASP A 155 4.90 -12.10 -14.93
C ASP A 155 3.89 -12.44 -13.82
N GLU A 156 3.81 -11.65 -12.76
CA GLU A 156 2.81 -11.82 -11.68
C GLU A 156 1.41 -11.56 -12.19
N PHE A 157 1.22 -10.52 -12.98
CA PHE A 157 -0.08 -10.23 -13.60
C PHE A 157 -0.50 -11.35 -14.55
N ALA A 158 0.40 -11.83 -15.41
CA ALA A 158 0.13 -12.96 -16.30
C ALA A 158 -0.18 -14.27 -15.56
N ALA A 159 0.47 -14.51 -14.41
CA ALA A 159 0.16 -15.65 -13.55
C ALA A 159 -1.24 -15.52 -12.94
N LEU A 160 -1.63 -14.31 -12.54
CA LEU A 160 -2.95 -14.01 -11.98
C LEU A 160 -4.06 -14.18 -13.03
N GLU A 161 -3.84 -13.74 -14.27
CA GLU A 161 -4.80 -13.94 -15.38
C GLU A 161 -5.11 -15.41 -15.65
N GLN A 162 -4.10 -16.27 -15.51
CA GLN A 162 -4.23 -17.70 -15.78
C GLN A 162 -4.79 -18.48 -14.59
N ALA A 163 -4.60 -17.99 -13.36
CA ALA A 163 -5.06 -18.65 -12.14
C ALA A 163 -6.60 -18.69 -12.04
N LYS A 164 -7.14 -19.71 -11.38
CA LYS A 164 -8.58 -19.89 -11.16
C LYS A 164 -8.86 -20.37 -9.74
N GLY A 165 -10.05 -19.97 -9.22
CA GLY A 165 -10.51 -20.41 -7.91
C GLY A 165 -9.51 -20.11 -6.80
N PRO A 166 -9.20 -21.10 -5.92
CA PRO A 166 -8.32 -20.85 -4.76
C PRO A 166 -6.90 -20.40 -5.11
N ASP A 167 -6.37 -20.80 -6.28
CA ASP A 167 -5.06 -20.32 -6.72
C ASP A 167 -5.12 -18.85 -7.12
N PHE A 168 -6.21 -18.43 -7.78
CA PHE A 168 -6.47 -17.02 -8.03
C PHE A 168 -6.56 -16.23 -6.72
N ASP A 169 -7.38 -16.70 -5.77
CA ASP A 169 -7.55 -16.03 -4.47
C ASP A 169 -6.21 -15.77 -3.78
N ARG A 170 -5.37 -16.80 -3.71
CA ARG A 170 -4.06 -16.68 -3.08
C ARG A 170 -3.15 -15.68 -3.77
N LEU A 171 -3.07 -15.72 -5.11
CA LEU A 171 -2.24 -14.79 -5.89
C LEU A 171 -2.77 -13.36 -5.80
N PHE A 172 -4.10 -13.18 -5.91
CA PHE A 172 -4.75 -11.88 -5.78
C PHE A 172 -4.45 -11.23 -4.42
N LEU A 173 -4.71 -11.97 -3.34
CA LEU A 173 -4.49 -11.46 -1.98
C LEU A 173 -3.02 -11.13 -1.73
N THR A 174 -2.10 -12.00 -2.15
CA THR A 174 -0.66 -11.78 -1.96
C THR A 174 -0.16 -10.59 -2.77
N GLY A 175 -0.52 -10.51 -4.05
CA GLY A 175 -0.13 -9.41 -4.92
C GLY A 175 -0.72 -8.09 -4.47
N MET A 176 -2.00 -8.08 -4.08
CA MET A 176 -2.69 -6.85 -3.65
C MET A 176 -2.18 -6.34 -2.30
N ILE A 177 -1.68 -7.21 -1.41
CA ILE A 177 -0.99 -6.76 -0.18
C ILE A 177 0.25 -5.94 -0.55
N GLY A 178 1.13 -6.47 -1.41
CA GLY A 178 2.33 -5.76 -1.85
C GLY A 178 2.00 -4.46 -2.57
N HIS A 179 0.98 -4.48 -3.43
CA HIS A 179 0.48 -3.32 -4.14
C HIS A 179 0.02 -2.21 -3.18
N HIS A 180 -0.76 -2.54 -2.16
CA HIS A 180 -1.22 -1.60 -1.15
C HIS A 180 -0.07 -1.08 -0.27
N GLU A 181 0.89 -1.93 0.08
CA GLU A 181 2.08 -1.51 0.84
C GLU A 181 2.87 -0.46 0.03
N GLY A 182 3.00 -0.62 -1.29
CA GLY A 182 3.63 0.38 -2.17
C GLY A 182 2.86 1.70 -2.23
N ALA A 183 1.54 1.66 -2.39
CA ALA A 183 0.72 2.89 -2.37
C ALA A 183 0.85 3.66 -1.04
N ILE A 184 0.93 2.95 0.10
CA ILE A 184 1.13 3.56 1.41
C ILE A 184 2.49 4.28 1.47
N ILE A 185 3.56 3.68 0.94
CA ILE A 185 4.88 4.32 0.89
C ILE A 185 4.82 5.62 0.08
N MET A 186 4.22 5.59 -1.11
CA MET A 186 4.06 6.80 -1.94
C MET A 186 3.22 7.87 -1.23
N ALA A 187 2.13 7.47 -0.56
CA ALA A 187 1.25 8.38 0.18
C ALA A 187 1.94 8.97 1.43
N GLU A 188 2.73 8.19 2.16
CA GLU A 188 3.53 8.70 3.28
C GLU A 188 4.63 9.66 2.80
N HIS A 189 5.22 9.41 1.62
CA HIS A 189 6.22 10.30 1.02
C HIS A 189 5.63 11.67 0.67
N VAL A 190 4.52 11.73 -0.06
CA VAL A 190 3.90 13.02 -0.44
C VAL A 190 3.46 13.83 0.77
N LYS A 191 3.02 13.20 1.84
CA LYS A 191 2.68 13.89 3.12
C LYS A 191 3.89 14.60 3.75
N SER A 192 5.09 14.14 3.48
CA SER A 192 6.32 14.76 4.00
C SER A 192 6.97 15.77 3.05
N ALA A 193 6.75 15.61 1.75
CA ALA A 193 7.42 16.35 0.70
C ALA A 193 6.52 17.38 -0.02
N GLY A 194 5.21 17.11 -0.09
CA GLY A 194 4.20 17.98 -0.71
C GLY A 194 3.76 19.12 0.21
N ASP A 195 3.09 20.09 -0.35
CA ASP A 195 2.58 21.26 0.38
C ASP A 195 1.06 21.52 0.13
N ASP A 196 0.40 20.74 -0.74
CA ASP A 196 -1.03 20.85 -0.99
C ASP A 196 -1.84 20.08 0.06
N PRO A 197 -2.69 20.79 0.84
CA PRO A 197 -3.47 20.16 1.91
C PRO A 197 -4.56 19.20 1.39
N ASP A 198 -5.05 19.36 0.18
CA ASP A 198 -6.08 18.49 -0.40
C ASP A 198 -5.43 17.16 -0.85
N VAL A 199 -4.20 17.23 -1.41
CA VAL A 199 -3.39 16.04 -1.73
C VAL A 199 -2.99 15.30 -0.45
N ALA A 200 -2.56 16.03 0.57
CA ALA A 200 -2.25 15.43 1.87
C ALA A 200 -3.46 14.72 2.50
N GLN A 201 -4.68 15.29 2.35
CA GLN A 201 -5.90 14.67 2.82
C GLN A 201 -6.24 13.38 2.04
N LEU A 202 -6.06 13.37 0.73
CA LEU A 202 -6.23 12.17 -0.10
C LEU A 202 -5.23 11.09 0.33
N ALA A 203 -3.96 11.45 0.51
CA ALA A 203 -2.93 10.53 0.97
C ALA A 203 -3.28 9.89 2.33
N ASP A 204 -3.82 10.66 3.29
CA ASP A 204 -4.31 10.13 4.56
C ASP A 204 -5.48 9.15 4.41
N ALA A 205 -6.40 9.43 3.48
CA ALA A 205 -7.53 8.56 3.18
C ALA A 205 -7.03 7.22 2.57
N ILE A 206 -6.13 7.28 1.59
CA ILE A 206 -5.49 6.11 0.97
C ILE A 206 -4.78 5.25 2.03
N ILE A 207 -3.92 5.85 2.86
CA ILE A 207 -3.20 5.15 3.93
C ILE A 207 -4.18 4.43 4.86
N THR A 208 -5.24 5.10 5.27
CA THR A 208 -6.21 4.54 6.22
C THR A 208 -6.98 3.37 5.61
N ALA A 209 -7.51 3.54 4.40
CA ALA A 209 -8.28 2.52 3.70
C ALA A 209 -7.41 1.29 3.40
N GLN A 210 -6.24 1.50 2.82
CA GLN A 210 -5.39 0.41 2.38
C GLN A 210 -4.74 -0.36 3.54
N LYS A 211 -4.43 0.28 4.68
CA LYS A 211 -4.03 -0.44 5.90
C LYS A 211 -5.14 -1.37 6.41
N ALA A 212 -6.40 -0.97 6.33
CA ALA A 212 -7.52 -1.82 6.70
C ALA A 212 -7.70 -3.00 5.72
N GLU A 213 -7.57 -2.76 4.43
CA GLU A 213 -7.65 -3.80 3.39
C GLU A 213 -6.49 -4.80 3.48
N ILE A 214 -5.27 -4.36 3.75
CA ILE A 214 -4.12 -5.25 4.05
C ILE A 214 -4.44 -6.17 5.23
N ALA A 215 -4.97 -5.62 6.32
CA ALA A 215 -5.34 -6.44 7.50
C ALA A 215 -6.39 -7.49 7.14
N GLN A 216 -7.40 -7.12 6.34
CA GLN A 216 -8.42 -8.04 5.84
C GLN A 216 -7.81 -9.13 4.96
N MET A 217 -6.96 -8.77 4.00
CA MET A 217 -6.27 -9.72 3.11
C MET A 217 -5.38 -10.70 3.87
N LYS A 218 -4.61 -10.22 4.85
CA LYS A 218 -3.79 -11.07 5.73
C LYS A 218 -4.65 -12.05 6.53
N GLN A 219 -5.80 -11.62 7.03
CA GLN A 219 -6.75 -12.49 7.71
C GLN A 219 -7.31 -13.57 6.76
N MET A 220 -7.68 -13.22 5.54
CA MET A 220 -8.17 -14.16 4.53
C MET A 220 -7.12 -15.20 4.14
N LEU A 221 -5.84 -14.82 4.13
CA LEU A 221 -4.70 -15.75 3.93
C LEU A 221 -4.36 -16.58 5.16
N GLY A 222 -5.04 -16.39 6.31
CA GLY A 222 -4.72 -17.07 7.56
C GLY A 222 -3.42 -16.60 8.21
N GLN A 223 -3.01 -15.35 7.95
CA GLN A 223 -1.76 -14.72 8.45
C GLN A 223 -2.05 -13.66 9.53
N GLY A 224 -3.29 -13.53 9.99
CA GLY A 224 -3.75 -12.57 10.98
C GLY A 224 -3.71 -13.08 12.42
#